data_1368ebea99f4b915bff3e726f6c39c57
#
_entry.id   1368ebea99f4b915bff3e726f6c39c57
#
_cell.length_a   1.000
_cell.length_b   1.000
_cell.length_c   1.000
_cell.angle_alpha   90.00
_cell.angle_beta   90.00
_cell.angle_gamma   90.00
#
_symmetry.space_group_name_H-M   'P 1'
#
loop_
_entity.id
_entity.type
_entity.pdbx_description
1 polymer ?
#
loop_
_entity_poly.entity_id
_entity_poly.type
_entity_poly.pdbx_seq_one_letter_code
_entity_poly.pdbx_strand_id
1 'polypeptide(L)'
;MNRLRDMDTGFGVHVYRKPDLALVLGETGQRLDRTLSSLVAANVLVRAARGVYAFAWSAHLGEATLHTVARRLRPRQLVWESLESALSRWGVISQIPVDRVTFMTTGREGLAVTPYGTIEFTHCALDWSRILPNLVPRDGGMTPLASKRWAYRDLKATEIGRA
;
A
#
# COMPACT_ATOMS: atom_id res chain seq x y z
N MET A 1 0.76 -4.99 -22.99
CA MET A 1 -0.31 -5.75 -22.32
C MET A 1 0.11 -7.15 -21.93
N ASN A 2 0.70 -7.92 -22.85
CA ASN A 2 1.15 -9.30 -22.53
C ASN A 2 2.13 -9.35 -21.36
N ARG A 3 3.10 -8.43 -21.29
CA ARG A 3 4.09 -8.38 -20.20
C ARG A 3 3.44 -8.15 -18.82
N LEU A 4 2.42 -7.31 -18.75
CA LEU A 4 1.68 -7.09 -17.49
C LEU A 4 0.94 -8.36 -17.06
N ARG A 5 0.34 -9.05 -18.02
CA ARG A 5 -0.34 -10.33 -17.75
C ARG A 5 0.67 -11.40 -17.31
N ASP A 6 1.84 -11.46 -17.93
CA ASP A 6 2.89 -12.41 -17.56
C ASP A 6 3.39 -12.13 -16.13
N MET A 7 3.55 -10.87 -15.75
CA MET A 7 3.92 -10.49 -14.38
C MET A 7 2.84 -10.85 -13.37
N ASP A 8 1.57 -10.66 -13.74
CA ASP A 8 0.44 -11.01 -12.89
C ASP A 8 0.34 -12.53 -12.68
N THR A 9 0.33 -13.30 -13.77
CA THR A 9 0.16 -14.76 -13.69
C THR A 9 1.40 -15.49 -13.18
N GLY A 10 2.60 -15.02 -13.55
CA GLY A 10 3.85 -15.68 -13.19
C GLY A 10 4.38 -15.29 -11.81
N PHE A 11 4.15 -14.06 -11.36
CA PHE A 11 4.74 -13.53 -10.13
C PHE A 11 3.73 -12.89 -9.18
N GLY A 12 2.46 -12.81 -9.56
CA GLY A 12 1.42 -12.14 -8.76
C GLY A 12 1.60 -10.62 -8.65
N VAL A 13 2.43 -10.02 -9.49
CA VAL A 13 2.71 -8.58 -9.45
C VAL A 13 1.66 -7.84 -10.26
N HIS A 14 0.86 -7.03 -9.59
CA HIS A 14 -0.21 -6.26 -10.23
C HIS A 14 -0.24 -4.77 -9.86
N VAL A 15 0.63 -4.33 -8.98
CA VAL A 15 0.77 -2.91 -8.60
C VAL A 15 2.20 -2.46 -8.86
N TYR A 16 2.35 -1.35 -9.54
CA TYR A 16 3.62 -0.86 -10.07
C TYR A 16 3.81 0.62 -9.77
N ARG A 17 5.04 1.01 -9.49
CA ARG A 17 5.44 2.40 -9.63
C ARG A 17 5.85 2.66 -11.08
N LYS A 18 5.87 3.93 -11.47
CA LYS A 18 6.31 4.30 -12.83
C LYS A 18 7.69 3.74 -13.22
N PRO A 19 8.73 3.78 -12.35
CA PRO A 19 10.02 3.13 -12.65
C PRO A 19 9.92 1.62 -12.88
N ASP A 20 9.03 0.95 -12.17
CA ASP A 20 8.79 -0.50 -12.36
C ASP A 20 8.21 -0.76 -13.75
N LEU A 21 7.27 0.07 -14.19
CA LEU A 21 6.67 -0.02 -15.53
C LEU A 21 7.68 0.29 -16.64
N ALA A 22 8.61 1.21 -16.39
CA ALA A 22 9.71 1.46 -17.32
C ALA A 22 10.51 0.18 -17.59
N LEU A 23 10.80 -0.61 -16.55
CA LEU A 23 11.49 -1.89 -16.67
C LEU A 23 10.63 -2.95 -17.38
N VAL A 24 9.38 -3.10 -16.95
CA VAL A 24 8.47 -4.13 -17.48
C VAL A 24 8.17 -3.87 -18.97
N LEU A 25 7.94 -2.62 -19.34
CA LEU A 25 7.59 -2.24 -20.72
C LEU A 25 8.81 -2.00 -21.60
N GLY A 26 9.99 -1.82 -21.01
CA GLY A 26 11.20 -1.50 -21.75
C GLY A 26 11.18 -0.11 -22.38
N GLU A 27 10.53 0.85 -21.73
CA GLU A 27 10.35 2.21 -22.22
C GLU A 27 10.75 3.22 -21.17
N THR A 28 11.13 4.42 -21.60
CA THR A 28 11.50 5.55 -20.73
C THR A 28 11.01 6.87 -21.31
N GLY A 29 11.05 7.93 -20.50
CA GLY A 29 10.77 9.30 -20.91
C GLY A 29 9.36 9.49 -21.47
N GLN A 30 9.25 10.31 -22.52
CA GLN A 30 7.96 10.64 -23.12
C GLN A 30 7.26 9.44 -23.75
N ARG A 31 8.00 8.48 -24.27
CA ARG A 31 7.45 7.24 -24.83
C ARG A 31 6.71 6.46 -23.75
N LEU A 32 7.32 6.32 -22.57
CA LEU A 32 6.68 5.69 -21.41
C LEU A 32 5.41 6.46 -21.00
N ASP A 33 5.49 7.78 -20.91
CA ASP A 33 4.34 8.62 -20.53
C ASP A 33 3.16 8.42 -21.49
N ARG A 34 3.42 8.37 -22.79
CA ARG A 34 2.37 8.12 -23.80
C ARG A 34 1.79 6.72 -23.68
N THR A 35 2.63 5.72 -23.46
CA THR A 35 2.18 4.33 -23.27
C THR A 35 1.32 4.21 -22.03
N LEU A 36 1.74 4.81 -20.90
CA LEU A 36 0.94 4.79 -19.67
C LEU A 36 -0.41 5.47 -19.85
N SER A 37 -0.43 6.63 -20.50
CA SER A 37 -1.69 7.34 -20.80
C SER A 37 -2.63 6.50 -21.68
N SER A 38 -2.09 5.82 -22.68
CA SER A 38 -2.88 4.93 -23.55
C SER A 38 -3.44 3.72 -22.80
N LEU A 39 -2.63 3.11 -21.91
CA LEU A 39 -3.05 1.95 -21.12
C LEU A 39 -4.12 2.34 -20.09
N VAL A 40 -4.02 3.54 -19.50
CA VAL A 40 -5.05 4.06 -18.60
C VAL A 40 -6.34 4.35 -19.38
N ALA A 41 -6.24 4.99 -20.54
CA ALA A 41 -7.40 5.26 -21.38
C ALA A 41 -8.12 3.98 -21.84
N ALA A 42 -7.36 2.91 -22.08
CA ALA A 42 -7.90 1.60 -22.46
C ALA A 42 -8.36 0.74 -21.28
N ASN A 43 -8.32 1.25 -20.06
CA ASN A 43 -8.63 0.52 -18.83
C ASN A 43 -7.80 -0.77 -18.61
N VAL A 44 -6.56 -0.78 -19.10
CA VAL A 44 -5.58 -1.84 -18.82
C VAL A 44 -4.84 -1.53 -17.52
N LEU A 45 -4.50 -0.26 -17.31
CA LEU A 45 -3.96 0.24 -16.06
C LEU A 45 -4.96 1.18 -15.39
N VAL A 46 -5.01 1.12 -14.08
CA VAL A 46 -5.71 2.08 -13.22
C VAL A 46 -4.66 2.89 -12.48
N ARG A 47 -4.71 4.20 -12.55
CA ARG A 47 -3.88 5.05 -11.70
C ARG A 47 -4.42 5.00 -10.29
N ALA A 48 -3.80 4.20 -9.44
CA ALA A 48 -4.23 4.00 -8.05
C ALA A 48 -3.93 5.21 -7.17
N ALA A 49 -2.75 5.81 -7.37
CA ALA A 49 -2.30 7.00 -6.66
C ALA A 49 -1.21 7.67 -7.49
N ARG A 50 -0.65 8.77 -6.99
CA ARG A 50 0.42 9.49 -7.70
C ARG A 50 1.62 8.57 -7.96
N GLY A 51 1.91 8.32 -9.25
CA GLY A 51 3.03 7.48 -9.68
C GLY A 51 2.85 6.00 -9.40
N VAL A 52 1.65 5.55 -9.02
CA VAL A 52 1.33 4.15 -8.74
C VAL A 52 0.17 3.69 -9.60
N TYR A 53 0.34 2.55 -10.25
CA TYR A 53 -0.61 1.97 -11.20
C TYR A 53 -0.93 0.53 -10.84
N ALA A 54 -2.17 0.12 -11.05
CA ALA A 54 -2.59 -1.27 -10.89
C ALA A 54 -3.01 -1.85 -12.23
N PHE A 55 -2.70 -3.13 -12.44
CA PHE A 55 -3.17 -3.87 -13.60
C PHE A 55 -4.65 -4.19 -13.40
N ALA A 56 -5.52 -3.57 -14.21
CA ALA A 56 -6.97 -3.63 -14.01
C ALA A 56 -7.57 -5.03 -14.17
N TRP A 57 -6.90 -5.91 -14.90
CA TRP A 57 -7.37 -7.26 -15.19
C TRP A 57 -6.65 -8.34 -14.38
N SER A 58 -5.99 -7.94 -13.31
CA SER A 58 -5.32 -8.88 -12.43
C SER A 58 -6.31 -9.80 -11.73
N ALA A 59 -5.96 -11.08 -11.64
CA ALA A 59 -6.67 -12.05 -10.81
C ALA A 59 -6.38 -11.86 -9.31
N HIS A 60 -5.40 -11.01 -8.96
CA HIS A 60 -4.95 -10.76 -7.59
C HIS A 60 -5.56 -9.50 -6.97
N LEU A 61 -6.45 -8.80 -7.68
CA LEU A 61 -7.16 -7.65 -7.13
C LEU A 61 -7.99 -8.07 -5.91
N GLY A 62 -7.87 -7.34 -4.83
CA GLY A 62 -8.57 -7.61 -3.59
C GLY A 62 -8.04 -6.77 -2.44
N GLU A 63 -8.23 -7.24 -1.22
CA GLU A 63 -7.79 -6.54 -0.01
C GLU A 63 -6.30 -6.22 -0.03
N ALA A 64 -5.46 -7.13 -0.48
CA ALA A 64 -4.01 -6.94 -0.57
C ALA A 64 -3.60 -5.86 -1.58
N THR A 65 -4.46 -5.48 -2.52
CA THR A 65 -4.15 -4.42 -3.49
C THR A 65 -3.89 -3.10 -2.79
N LEU A 66 -4.75 -2.71 -1.83
CA LEU A 66 -4.57 -1.48 -1.06
C LEU A 66 -3.26 -1.49 -0.26
N HIS A 67 -2.93 -2.63 0.36
CA HIS A 67 -1.67 -2.81 1.09
C HIS A 67 -0.45 -2.67 0.17
N THR A 68 -0.54 -3.23 -1.03
CA THR A 68 0.54 -3.13 -2.02
C THR A 68 0.69 -1.69 -2.52
N VAL A 69 -0.40 -0.99 -2.77
CA VAL A 69 -0.38 0.45 -3.11
C VAL A 69 0.31 1.25 -2.00
N ALA A 70 -0.03 0.98 -0.74
CA ALA A 70 0.59 1.66 0.40
C ALA A 70 2.11 1.47 0.42
N ARG A 71 2.60 0.26 0.20
CA ARG A 71 4.05 -0.01 0.12
C ARG A 71 4.71 0.71 -1.06
N ARG A 72 4.05 0.76 -2.22
CA ARG A 72 4.57 1.45 -3.40
C ARG A 72 4.64 2.97 -3.20
N LEU A 73 3.76 3.53 -2.37
CA LEU A 73 3.78 4.95 -2.02
C LEU A 73 4.89 5.34 -1.05
N ARG A 74 5.45 4.37 -0.33
CA ARG A 74 6.55 4.58 0.64
C ARG A 74 7.70 3.62 0.35
N PRO A 75 8.33 3.73 -0.85
CA PRO A 75 9.42 2.83 -1.20
C PRO A 75 10.59 2.98 -0.22
N ARG A 76 11.23 1.86 0.11
CA ARG A 76 12.37 1.79 1.04
C ARG A 76 12.05 2.21 2.48
N GLN A 77 10.78 2.34 2.82
CA GLN A 77 10.32 2.60 4.18
C GLN A 77 9.53 1.38 4.71
N LEU A 78 9.48 1.24 6.03
CA LEU A 78 8.54 0.31 6.63
C LEU A 78 7.13 0.86 6.51
N VAL A 79 6.19 -0.04 6.19
CA VAL A 79 4.76 0.23 6.21
C VAL A 79 4.09 -0.96 6.88
N TRP A 80 3.28 -0.70 7.90
CA TRP A 80 2.53 -1.74 8.59
C TRP A 80 1.14 -1.24 8.97
N GLU A 81 0.18 -2.16 8.98
CA GLU A 81 -1.17 -1.85 9.45
C GLU A 81 -1.15 -1.70 10.96
N SER A 82 -1.69 -0.61 11.47
CA SER A 82 -1.70 -0.28 12.89
C SER A 82 -2.93 0.58 13.22
N LEU A 83 -2.93 1.17 14.41
CA LEU A 83 -3.99 2.08 14.86
C LEU A 83 -5.35 1.41 14.82
N GLU A 84 -6.39 2.14 14.43
CA GLU A 84 -7.78 1.66 14.48
C GLU A 84 -8.01 0.43 13.61
N SER A 85 -7.42 0.39 12.43
CA SER A 85 -7.60 -0.75 11.51
C SER A 85 -7.02 -2.05 12.09
N ALA A 86 -5.83 -1.99 12.70
CA ALA A 86 -5.24 -3.15 13.37
C ALA A 86 -6.03 -3.54 14.63
N LEU A 87 -6.45 -2.57 15.43
CA LEU A 87 -7.25 -2.83 16.62
C LEU A 87 -8.60 -3.47 16.27
N SER A 88 -9.19 -3.08 15.16
CA SER A 88 -10.40 -3.73 14.63
C SER A 88 -10.13 -5.19 14.26
N ARG A 89 -9.02 -5.50 13.61
CA ARG A 89 -8.64 -6.87 13.29
C ARG A 89 -8.43 -7.73 14.54
N TRP A 90 -7.89 -7.13 15.61
CA TRP A 90 -7.74 -7.82 16.90
C TRP A 90 -9.04 -7.88 17.71
N GLY A 91 -10.14 -7.32 17.19
CA GLY A 91 -11.45 -7.32 17.87
C GLY A 91 -11.56 -6.36 19.04
N VAL A 92 -10.65 -5.39 19.16
CA VAL A 92 -10.66 -4.39 20.24
C VAL A 92 -11.70 -3.31 20.01
N ILE A 93 -11.88 -2.91 18.74
CA ILE A 93 -12.89 -1.95 18.32
C ILE A 93 -13.74 -2.55 17.21
N SER A 94 -15.01 -2.15 17.13
CA SER A 94 -15.98 -2.76 16.24
C SER A 94 -16.29 -1.97 14.98
N GLN A 95 -15.89 -0.70 14.92
CA GLN A 95 -16.28 0.18 13.81
C GLN A 95 -15.08 0.96 13.27
N ILE A 96 -14.71 0.63 12.05
CA ILE A 96 -13.87 1.46 11.18
C ILE A 96 -14.59 1.58 9.83
N PRO A 97 -14.37 2.65 9.06
CA PRO A 97 -14.84 2.70 7.67
C PRO A 97 -14.31 1.49 6.89
N VAL A 98 -15.19 0.82 6.17
CA VAL A 98 -14.87 -0.43 5.43
C VAL A 98 -13.79 -0.23 4.39
N ASP A 99 -13.72 0.97 3.82
CA ASP A 99 -12.83 1.34 2.73
C ASP A 99 -11.54 2.02 3.18
N ARG A 100 -11.26 2.08 4.49
CA ARG A 100 -10.09 2.77 5.04
C ARG A 100 -9.17 1.80 5.78
N VAL A 101 -7.87 1.90 5.49
CA VAL A 101 -6.82 1.21 6.23
C VAL A 101 -5.86 2.25 6.81
N THR A 102 -5.54 2.10 8.09
CA THR A 102 -4.60 2.96 8.81
C THR A 102 -3.24 2.27 8.89
N PHE A 103 -2.22 2.95 8.40
CA PHE A 103 -0.85 2.47 8.38
C PHE A 103 0.04 3.38 9.20
N MET A 104 0.99 2.77 9.89
CA MET A 104 2.18 3.46 10.37
C MET A 104 3.29 3.27 9.34
N THR A 105 4.18 4.23 9.25
CA THR A 105 5.32 4.17 8.34
C THR A 105 6.51 4.93 8.92
N THR A 106 7.72 4.47 8.63
CA THR A 106 8.94 5.23 8.87
C THR A 106 9.13 6.36 7.85
N GLY A 107 8.34 6.34 6.79
CA GLY A 107 8.26 7.40 5.80
C GLY A 107 7.33 8.54 6.23
N ARG A 108 6.97 9.34 5.26
CA ARG A 108 6.15 10.54 5.42
C ARG A 108 4.69 10.19 5.72
N GLU A 109 4.06 10.93 6.63
CA GLU A 109 2.60 10.86 6.84
C GLU A 109 1.82 11.41 5.64
N GLY A 110 0.54 11.10 5.59
CA GLY A 110 -0.36 11.60 4.55
C GLY A 110 -1.58 10.74 4.33
N LEU A 111 -2.47 11.23 3.48
CA LEU A 111 -3.70 10.57 3.09
C LEU A 111 -3.68 10.31 1.59
N ALA A 112 -4.05 9.11 1.17
CA ALA A 112 -4.22 8.78 -0.23
C ALA A 112 -5.59 8.14 -0.45
N VAL A 113 -6.42 8.79 -1.25
CA VAL A 113 -7.70 8.24 -1.70
C VAL A 113 -7.45 7.52 -3.02
N THR A 114 -7.76 6.23 -3.05
CA THR A 114 -7.54 5.38 -4.22
C THR A 114 -8.84 4.72 -4.66
N PRO A 115 -8.92 4.20 -5.91
CA PRO A 115 -10.08 3.40 -6.33
C PRO A 115 -10.28 2.13 -5.51
N TYR A 116 -9.28 1.70 -4.73
CA TYR A 116 -9.30 0.48 -3.92
C TYR A 116 -9.57 0.75 -2.44
N GLY A 117 -9.70 2.00 -2.06
CA GLY A 117 -9.94 2.45 -0.69
C GLY A 117 -9.03 3.59 -0.28
N THR A 118 -9.18 4.04 0.95
CA THR A 118 -8.42 5.16 1.51
C THR A 118 -7.27 4.65 2.38
N ILE A 119 -6.09 5.18 2.12
CA ILE A 119 -4.86 4.90 2.87
C ILE A 119 -4.56 6.11 3.75
N GLU A 120 -4.43 5.87 5.04
CA GLU A 120 -3.98 6.88 5.99
C GLU A 120 -2.63 6.48 6.56
N PHE A 121 -1.60 7.30 6.31
CA PHE A 121 -0.26 7.10 6.84
C PHE A 121 -0.01 8.00 8.05
N THR A 122 0.52 7.41 9.12
CA THR A 122 1.04 8.14 10.27
C THR A 122 2.54 7.84 10.41
N HIS A 123 3.35 8.87 10.60
CA HIS A 123 4.80 8.72 10.72
C HIS A 123 5.20 8.15 12.07
N CYS A 124 6.16 7.24 12.06
CA CYS A 124 6.81 6.68 13.24
C CYS A 124 8.33 6.95 13.16
N ALA A 125 8.86 7.63 14.15
CA ALA A 125 10.28 8.02 14.20
C ALA A 125 11.20 6.95 14.85
N LEU A 126 10.62 5.83 15.30
CA LEU A 126 11.38 4.77 15.93
C LEU A 126 12.29 4.05 14.95
N ASP A 127 13.38 3.49 15.46
CA ASP A 127 14.27 2.65 14.69
C ASP A 127 13.60 1.30 14.32
N TRP A 128 13.94 0.75 13.17
CA TRP A 128 13.39 -0.52 12.67
C TRP A 128 13.63 -1.68 13.65
N SER A 129 14.76 -1.67 14.36
CA SER A 129 15.06 -2.69 15.38
C SER A 129 14.05 -2.73 16.52
N ARG A 130 13.38 -1.59 16.79
CA ARG A 130 12.33 -1.50 17.81
C ARG A 130 10.94 -1.82 17.26
N ILE A 131 10.72 -1.61 15.98
CA ILE A 131 9.43 -1.80 15.33
C ILE A 131 9.23 -3.27 14.96
N LEU A 132 10.17 -3.87 14.23
CA LEU A 132 10.03 -5.20 13.64
C LEU A 132 9.63 -6.31 14.63
N PRO A 133 10.16 -6.38 15.87
CA PRO A 133 9.75 -7.40 16.82
C PRO A 133 8.28 -7.35 17.25
N ASN A 134 7.62 -6.23 17.01
CA ASN A 134 6.23 -5.97 17.41
C ASN A 134 5.24 -6.11 16.24
N LEU A 135 5.71 -6.57 15.10
CA LEU A 135 4.89 -6.77 13.90
C LEU A 135 4.68 -8.28 13.65
N VAL A 136 3.46 -8.60 13.24
CA VAL A 136 3.09 -9.95 12.83
C VAL A 136 3.17 -10.01 11.29
N PRO A 137 4.08 -10.82 10.72
CA PRO A 137 4.15 -10.99 9.28
C PRO A 137 2.86 -11.59 8.71
N ARG A 138 2.50 -11.21 7.50
CA ARG A 138 1.34 -11.77 6.79
C ARG A 138 1.73 -12.10 5.36
N ASP A 139 1.05 -13.11 4.80
CA ASP A 139 1.22 -13.55 3.42
C ASP A 139 0.26 -12.83 2.46
N GLY A 140 0.33 -13.18 1.17
CA GLY A 140 -0.62 -12.75 0.15
C GLY A 140 -0.56 -11.26 -0.20
N GLY A 141 0.60 -10.61 -0.03
CA GLY A 141 0.78 -9.20 -0.36
C GLY A 141 0.30 -8.24 0.73
N MET A 142 -0.23 -8.73 1.82
CA MET A 142 -0.60 -7.91 2.98
C MET A 142 0.64 -7.34 3.67
N THR A 143 0.56 -6.10 4.16
CA THR A 143 1.60 -5.55 5.03
C THR A 143 1.65 -6.30 6.35
N PRO A 144 2.75 -6.24 7.10
CA PRO A 144 2.75 -6.72 8.48
C PRO A 144 1.65 -6.03 9.28
N LEU A 145 1.14 -6.72 10.28
CA LEU A 145 0.15 -6.22 11.23
C LEU A 145 0.82 -5.91 12.55
N ALA A 146 0.63 -4.73 13.10
CA ALA A 146 1.06 -4.42 14.46
C ALA A 146 0.41 -5.41 15.43
N SER A 147 1.17 -5.90 16.40
CA SER A 147 0.60 -6.67 17.50
C SER A 147 -0.48 -5.82 18.20
N LYS A 148 -1.42 -6.46 18.87
CA LYS A 148 -2.49 -5.77 19.60
C LYS A 148 -1.93 -4.69 20.52
N ARG A 149 -0.90 -5.02 21.30
CA ARG A 149 -0.22 -4.11 22.23
C ARG A 149 0.45 -2.95 21.49
N TRP A 150 1.12 -3.23 20.38
CA TRP A 150 1.84 -2.23 19.59
C TRP A 150 0.88 -1.28 18.88
N ALA A 151 -0.22 -1.79 18.34
CA ALA A 151 -1.28 -0.98 17.74
C ALA A 151 -1.90 0.00 18.75
N TYR A 152 -2.12 -0.46 19.97
CA TYR A 152 -2.61 0.40 21.07
C TYR A 152 -1.58 1.49 21.42
N ARG A 153 -0.31 1.11 21.53
CA ARG A 153 0.78 2.07 21.75
C ARG A 153 0.85 3.13 20.64
N ASP A 154 0.77 2.71 19.39
CA ASP A 154 0.79 3.63 18.24
C ASP A 154 -0.38 4.61 18.30
N LEU A 155 -1.58 4.13 18.64
CA LEU A 155 -2.76 4.96 18.78
C LEU A 155 -2.59 6.01 19.89
N LYS A 156 -2.10 5.61 21.04
CA LYS A 156 -1.83 6.52 22.16
C LYS A 156 -0.79 7.59 21.83
N ALA A 157 0.29 7.20 21.18
CA ALA A 157 1.33 8.13 20.74
C ALA A 157 0.80 9.16 19.73
N THR A 158 -0.09 8.74 18.84
CA THR A 158 -0.74 9.60 17.85
C THR A 158 -1.71 10.58 18.50
N GLU A 159 -2.51 10.14 19.46
CA GLU A 159 -3.44 11.00 20.21
C GLU A 159 -2.69 12.09 20.98
N ILE A 160 -1.58 11.74 21.65
CA ILE A 160 -0.74 12.69 22.38
C ILE A 160 -0.13 13.73 21.42
N GLY A 161 0.33 13.29 20.23
CA GLY A 161 0.88 14.18 19.21
C GLY A 161 -0.13 15.15 18.58
N ARG A 162 -1.44 14.84 18.67
CA ARG A 162 -2.53 15.69 18.18
C ARG A 162 -3.07 16.63 19.24
N ALA A 163 -2.72 16.43 20.48
CA ALA A 163 -3.11 17.28 21.59
C ALA A 163 -2.20 18.53 21.69
#